data_cd9c46262b1edaaa61596075b8e2cdd8
#
_entry.id   cd9c46262b1edaaa61596075b8e2cdd8
#
_cell.length_a   1.000
_cell.length_b   1.000
_cell.length_c   1.000
_cell.angle_alpha   90.00
_cell.angle_beta   90.00
_cell.angle_gamma   90.00
#
_symmetry.space_group_name_H-M   'P 1'
#
loop_
_entity.id
_entity.type
_entity.pdbx_description
1 polymer ?
#
loop_
_entity_poly.entity_id
_entity_poly.type
_entity_poly.pdbx_seq_one_letter_code
_entity_poly.pdbx_strand_id
1 'polypeptide(L)'
;MGNMKIKAKVKGDTLKCKIQAKHIMLPYNAAKKKGVDANFMTHIIAKIGDRVVFEASTSQFVSKDPIFKFKAKSEGIKKGDKLEMTWTDLSGKTVTEDKEIKGL
;
A
#
# COMPACT_ATOMS: atom_id res chain seq x y z
N MET A 1 -3.55 -4.59 -15.41
CA MET A 1 -2.55 -5.10 -14.46
C MET A 1 -2.27 -4.07 -13.39
N GLY A 2 -2.31 -4.50 -12.16
CA GLY A 2 -2.11 -3.61 -11.03
C GLY A 2 -0.65 -3.35 -10.73
N ASN A 3 -0.37 -2.17 -10.17
CA ASN A 3 0.93 -1.84 -9.60
C ASN A 3 1.06 -2.33 -8.15
N MET A 4 0.02 -2.96 -7.62
CA MET A 4 -0.01 -3.51 -6.27
C MET A 4 -0.70 -4.86 -6.25
N LYS A 5 -0.22 -5.74 -5.39
CA LYS A 5 -0.93 -6.97 -5.05
C LYS A 5 -1.56 -6.75 -3.68
N ILE A 6 -2.88 -6.83 -3.61
CA ILE A 6 -3.65 -6.57 -2.40
C ILE A 6 -4.34 -7.85 -1.96
N LYS A 7 -4.16 -8.23 -0.70
CA LYS A 7 -4.92 -9.31 -0.07
C LYS A 7 -5.58 -8.73 1.17
N ALA A 8 -6.89 -8.82 1.23
CA ALA A 8 -7.68 -8.35 2.35
C ALA A 8 -8.69 -9.44 2.73
N LYS A 9 -8.64 -9.89 3.97
CA LYS A 9 -9.48 -10.97 4.46
C LYS A 9 -9.95 -10.68 5.87
N VAL A 10 -11.24 -10.89 6.12
CA VAL A 10 -11.81 -10.83 7.46
C VAL A 10 -11.82 -12.24 8.05
N LYS A 11 -11.29 -12.34 9.27
CA LYS A 11 -11.33 -13.58 10.05
C LYS A 11 -11.78 -13.24 11.46
N GLY A 12 -12.98 -13.66 11.82
CA GLY A 12 -13.60 -13.27 13.09
C GLY A 12 -13.84 -11.76 13.12
N ASP A 13 -13.28 -11.08 14.12
CA ASP A 13 -13.40 -9.64 14.30
C ASP A 13 -12.20 -8.87 13.75
N THR A 14 -11.32 -9.52 12.99
CA THR A 14 -10.09 -8.93 12.51
C THR A 14 -10.02 -8.92 10.99
N LEU A 15 -9.70 -7.76 10.43
CA LEU A 15 -9.33 -7.60 9.04
C LEU A 15 -7.82 -7.72 8.94
N LYS A 16 -7.34 -8.67 8.13
CA LYS A 16 -5.91 -8.85 7.85
C LYS A 16 -5.62 -8.42 6.43
N CYS A 17 -4.64 -7.55 6.27
CA CYS A 17 -4.26 -7.03 4.96
C CYS A 17 -2.79 -7.23 4.69
N LYS A 18 -2.48 -7.53 3.44
CA LYS A 18 -1.12 -7.61 2.93
C LYS A 18 -1.08 -6.93 1.58
N ILE A 19 -0.20 -5.96 1.44
CA ILE A 19 -0.05 -5.22 0.19
C ILE A 19 1.39 -5.30 -0.26
N GLN A 20 1.60 -5.68 -1.52
CA GLN A 20 2.90 -5.60 -2.16
C GLN A 20 2.81 -4.55 -3.26
N ALA A 21 3.55 -3.47 -3.13
CA ALA A 21 3.63 -2.44 -4.15
C ALA A 21 4.76 -2.76 -5.11
N LYS A 22 4.56 -2.46 -6.40
CA LYS A 22 5.63 -2.51 -7.39
C LYS A 22 6.24 -1.12 -7.50
N HIS A 23 7.42 -0.94 -6.95
CA HIS A 23 8.13 0.32 -7.01
C HIS A 23 9.63 0.08 -6.96
N ILE A 24 10.37 0.85 -7.73
CA ILE A 24 11.82 0.71 -7.81
C ILE A 24 12.50 1.00 -6.48
N MET A 25 11.92 1.88 -5.65
CA MET A 25 12.46 2.26 -4.35
C MET A 25 13.96 2.59 -4.44
N LEU A 26 14.29 3.55 -5.32
CA LEU A 26 15.68 3.90 -5.61
C LEU A 26 16.16 5.01 -4.66
N PRO A 27 16.96 4.69 -3.65
CA PRO A 27 17.44 5.68 -2.70
C PRO A 27 18.49 6.61 -3.32
N TYR A 28 18.78 7.72 -2.64
CA TYR A 28 19.68 8.75 -3.15
C TYR A 28 21.06 8.19 -3.53
N ASN A 29 21.65 7.32 -2.72
CA ASN A 29 22.97 6.76 -2.99
C ASN A 29 23.00 5.92 -4.27
N ALA A 30 22.01 5.05 -4.45
CA ALA A 30 21.93 4.20 -5.63
C ALA A 30 21.60 5.01 -6.88
N ALA A 31 20.75 6.03 -6.76
CA ALA A 31 20.42 6.92 -7.85
C ALA A 31 21.66 7.69 -8.34
N LYS A 32 22.45 8.19 -7.42
CA LYS A 32 23.70 8.90 -7.74
C LYS A 32 24.67 8.02 -8.51
N LYS A 33 24.82 6.76 -8.09
CA LYS A 33 25.69 5.80 -8.78
C LYS A 33 25.23 5.49 -10.21
N LYS A 34 23.92 5.49 -10.44
CA LYS A 34 23.32 5.23 -11.75
C LYS A 34 23.19 6.47 -12.61
N GLY A 35 23.46 7.64 -12.06
CA GLY A 35 23.33 8.90 -12.78
C GLY A 35 21.88 9.28 -13.09
N VAL A 36 20.94 8.87 -12.26
CA VAL A 36 19.51 9.15 -12.41
C VAL A 36 18.96 9.77 -11.13
N ASP A 37 17.71 10.27 -11.20
CA ASP A 37 17.05 10.84 -10.05
C ASP A 37 16.61 9.76 -9.07
N ALA A 38 16.73 10.03 -7.78
CA ALA A 38 16.18 9.16 -6.75
C ALA A 38 14.66 9.12 -6.85
N ASN A 39 14.07 7.95 -6.62
CA ASN A 39 12.63 7.83 -6.54
C ASN A 39 12.26 6.68 -5.60
N PHE A 40 11.41 6.98 -4.63
CA PHE A 40 10.90 5.99 -3.68
C PHE A 40 9.53 6.45 -3.20
N MET A 41 8.75 5.51 -2.69
CA MET A 41 7.45 5.83 -2.11
C MET A 41 7.64 6.69 -0.86
N THR A 42 6.83 7.75 -0.75
CA THR A 42 6.87 8.65 0.41
C THR A 42 5.67 8.48 1.33
N HIS A 43 4.58 7.93 0.81
CA HIS A 43 3.35 7.79 1.56
C HIS A 43 2.51 6.64 1.03
N ILE A 44 1.85 5.93 1.92
CA ILE A 44 0.87 4.89 1.56
C ILE A 44 -0.33 5.00 2.49
N ILE A 45 -1.53 4.86 1.94
CA ILE A 45 -2.78 4.93 2.70
C ILE A 45 -3.73 3.84 2.24
N ALA A 46 -4.43 3.22 3.19
CA ALA A 46 -5.44 2.22 2.94
C ALA A 46 -6.78 2.68 3.50
N LYS A 47 -7.82 2.62 2.68
CA LYS A 47 -9.18 3.04 3.05
C LYS A 47 -10.20 1.97 2.73
N ILE A 48 -11.26 1.95 3.53
CA ILE A 48 -12.49 1.21 3.23
C ILE A 48 -13.61 2.24 3.23
N GLY A 49 -14.11 2.60 2.04
CA GLY A 49 -15.01 3.75 1.90
C GLY A 49 -14.30 5.02 2.38
N ASP A 50 -14.91 5.71 3.35
CA ASP A 50 -14.33 6.92 3.93
C ASP A 50 -13.42 6.64 5.14
N ARG A 51 -13.29 5.38 5.54
CA ARG A 51 -12.53 5.00 6.73
C ARG A 51 -11.08 4.68 6.37
N VAL A 52 -10.16 5.41 6.97
CA VAL A 52 -8.73 5.11 6.87
C VAL A 52 -8.40 3.98 7.84
N VAL A 53 -7.92 2.86 7.32
CA VAL A 53 -7.56 1.69 8.15
C VAL A 53 -6.05 1.54 8.33
N PHE A 54 -5.28 2.18 7.47
CA PHE A 54 -3.83 2.19 7.57
C PHE A 54 -3.26 3.40 6.84
N GLU A 55 -2.27 4.03 7.44
CA GLU A 55 -1.54 5.14 6.81
C GLU A 55 -0.11 5.14 7.33
N ALA A 56 0.85 5.30 6.43
CA ALA A 56 2.25 5.35 6.80
C ALA A 56 3.04 6.24 5.85
N SER A 57 4.02 6.93 6.40
CA SER A 57 5.05 7.58 5.60
C SER A 57 6.17 6.58 5.38
N THR A 58 6.69 6.53 4.16
CA THR A 58 7.78 5.62 3.82
C THR A 58 9.02 6.42 3.45
N SER A 59 10.15 5.75 3.36
CA SER A 59 11.43 6.40 3.14
C SER A 59 12.27 5.64 2.12
N GLN A 60 13.41 6.23 1.76
CA GLN A 60 14.38 5.61 0.86
C GLN A 60 14.94 4.27 1.38
N PHE A 61 14.74 3.97 2.64
CA PHE A 61 15.28 2.74 3.24
C PHE A 61 14.38 1.52 3.09
N VAL A 62 13.22 1.69 2.47
CA VAL A 62 12.33 0.57 2.17
C VAL A 62 12.84 -0.15 0.92
N SER A 63 12.83 -1.48 0.96
CA SER A 63 13.31 -2.31 -0.15
C SER A 63 12.45 -2.15 -1.41
N LYS A 64 13.01 -2.50 -2.55
CA LYS A 64 12.28 -2.58 -3.82
C LYS A 64 11.06 -3.49 -3.68
N ASP A 65 9.96 -3.11 -4.31
CA ASP A 65 8.68 -3.83 -4.27
C ASP A 65 8.26 -4.16 -2.83
N PRO A 66 8.09 -3.13 -1.99
CA PRO A 66 7.88 -3.34 -0.56
C PRO A 66 6.57 -4.03 -0.24
N ILE A 67 6.57 -4.80 0.85
CA ILE A 67 5.40 -5.50 1.36
C ILE A 67 4.97 -4.86 2.67
N PHE A 68 3.70 -4.48 2.76
CA PHE A 68 3.10 -3.93 3.97
C PHE A 68 2.04 -4.90 4.49
N LYS A 69 2.08 -5.19 5.77
CA LYS A 69 1.09 -6.03 6.45
C LYS A 69 0.50 -5.25 7.60
N PHE A 70 -0.81 -5.27 7.71
CA PHE A 70 -1.47 -4.64 8.84
C PHE A 70 -2.76 -5.37 9.21
N LYS A 71 -3.26 -5.09 10.40
CA LYS A 71 -4.52 -5.62 10.92
C LYS A 71 -5.39 -4.47 11.38
N ALA A 72 -6.68 -4.61 11.20
CA ALA A 72 -7.68 -3.66 11.68
C ALA A 72 -8.90 -4.40 12.19
N LYS A 73 -9.76 -3.71 12.94
CA LYS A 73 -11.03 -4.29 13.36
C LYS A 73 -11.96 -4.41 12.16
N SER A 74 -12.67 -5.54 12.06
CA SER A 74 -13.62 -5.78 10.98
C SER A 74 -14.96 -5.08 11.19
N GLU A 75 -15.14 -4.39 12.30
CA GLU A 75 -16.39 -3.69 12.62
C GLU A 75 -16.77 -2.71 11.52
N GLY A 76 -18.01 -2.78 11.05
CA GLY A 76 -18.51 -1.92 10.00
C GLY A 76 -18.19 -2.36 8.59
N ILE A 77 -17.43 -3.42 8.40
CA ILE A 77 -17.08 -3.95 7.09
C ILE A 77 -18.20 -4.89 6.62
N LYS A 78 -18.68 -4.66 5.40
CA LYS A 78 -19.78 -5.42 4.81
C LYS A 78 -19.31 -6.17 3.57
N LYS A 79 -20.06 -7.22 3.22
CA LYS A 79 -19.82 -7.96 1.97
C LYS A 79 -19.88 -7.01 0.78
N GLY A 80 -18.88 -7.09 -0.08
CA GLY A 80 -18.76 -6.21 -1.23
C GLY A 80 -17.91 -4.97 -0.99
N ASP A 81 -17.53 -4.70 0.26
CA ASP A 81 -16.61 -3.61 0.56
C ASP A 81 -15.23 -3.88 -0.05
N LYS A 82 -14.58 -2.82 -0.47
CA LYS A 82 -13.27 -2.90 -1.09
C LYS A 82 -12.25 -2.16 -0.26
N LEU A 83 -11.05 -2.72 -0.20
CA LEU A 83 -9.88 -2.04 0.36
C LEU A 83 -9.20 -1.26 -0.75
N GLU A 84 -9.17 0.06 -0.61
CA GLU A 84 -8.51 0.95 -1.55
C GLU A 84 -7.14 1.34 -1.01
N MET A 85 -6.12 1.11 -1.82
CA MET A 85 -4.73 1.46 -1.47
C MET A 85 -4.23 2.52 -2.42
N THR A 86 -3.60 3.54 -1.86
CA THR A 86 -2.98 4.62 -2.62
C THR A 86 -1.56 4.84 -2.13
N TRP A 87 -0.59 4.89 -3.04
CA TRP A 87 0.75 5.32 -2.69
C TRP A 87 1.18 6.51 -3.54
N THR A 88 2.05 7.33 -2.97
CA THR A 88 2.66 8.47 -3.63
C THR A 88 4.16 8.34 -3.53
N ASP A 89 4.88 8.69 -4.58
CA ASP A 89 6.34 8.64 -4.57
C ASP A 89 6.97 10.03 -4.65
N LEU A 90 8.29 10.06 -4.59
CA LEU A 90 9.06 11.30 -4.58
C LEU A 90 8.87 12.11 -5.87
N SER A 91 8.60 11.46 -6.99
CA SER A 91 8.36 12.14 -8.26
C SER A 91 6.99 12.79 -8.35
N GLY A 92 6.12 12.55 -7.36
CA GLY A 92 4.75 13.05 -7.35
C GLY A 92 3.75 12.09 -7.98
N LYS A 93 4.18 10.92 -8.43
CA LYS A 93 3.28 9.92 -8.99
C LYS A 93 2.42 9.31 -7.89
N THR A 94 1.14 9.19 -8.15
CA THR A 94 0.17 8.58 -7.24
C THR A 94 -0.52 7.43 -7.95
N VAL A 95 -0.59 6.29 -7.29
CA VAL A 95 -1.25 5.09 -7.82
C VAL A 95 -2.28 4.61 -6.81
N THR A 96 -3.50 4.36 -7.27
CA THR A 96 -4.61 3.86 -6.46
C THR A 96 -5.12 2.56 -7.06
N GLU A 97 -5.29 1.55 -6.23
CA GLU A 97 -5.90 0.28 -6.61
C GLU A 97 -6.78 -0.23 -5.48
N ASP A 98 -7.78 -1.03 -5.83
CA ASP A 98 -8.67 -1.62 -4.84
C ASP A 98 -8.79 -3.13 -5.02
N LYS A 99 -9.27 -3.78 -3.97
CA LYS A 99 -9.52 -5.22 -3.95
C LYS A 99 -10.69 -5.51 -3.03
N GLU A 100 -11.61 -6.36 -3.49
CA GLU A 100 -12.73 -6.78 -2.66
C GLU A 100 -12.23 -7.54 -1.43
N ILE A 101 -12.82 -7.23 -0.27
CA ILE A 101 -12.48 -7.88 1.00
C ILE A 101 -13.16 -9.24 1.06
N LYS A 102 -12.39 -10.28 1.35
CA LYS A 102 -12.88 -11.65 1.41
C LYS A 102 -13.18 -12.08 2.84
N GLY A 103 -13.93 -13.15 2.98
CA GLY A 103 -14.23 -13.73 4.28
C GLY A 103 -15.45 -13.15 4.98
N LEU A 104 -16.23 -12.35 4.27
CA LEU A 104 -17.46 -11.75 4.81
C LEU A 104 -18.70 -12.59 4.48
#